data_b2749390380c98543a6111d18a95985b
#
_entry.id   b2749390380c98543a6111d18a95985b
#
_cell.length_a   1.000
_cell.length_b   1.000
_cell.length_c   1.000
_cell.angle_alpha   90.00
_cell.angle_beta   90.00
_cell.angle_gamma   90.00
#
_symmetry.space_group_name_H-M   'P 1'
#
loop_
_entity.id
_entity.type
_entity.pdbx_description
1 polymer ?
#
loop_
_entity_poly.entity_id
_entity_poly.type
_entity_poly.pdbx_seq_one_letter_code
_entity_poly.pdbx_strand_id
1 'polypeptide(L)'
;KNRSLINKITYKLFSILNIFSSKNDGLIISSYLPIIEEKKLELLFFQVPKLFEIKKINYQTMNFTIRKSLNITNKCVGIEKIVRDQISTYLPTFVLENFKEVLSTSKKMGYPSNPKFIFTSNSFEHDELFKFYVADIKNTNKNVKYFVGQHGGSYITRIDNNYYNEVLT
;
A
#
# COMPACT_ATOMS: atom_id res chain seq x y z
N LYS A 1 -15.48 26.52 -6.10
CA LYS A 1 -16.63 25.64 -6.44
C LYS A 1 -16.42 24.82 -7.73
N ASN A 2 -15.80 25.38 -8.79
CA ASN A 2 -15.65 24.69 -10.09
C ASN A 2 -14.64 23.52 -10.10
N ARG A 3 -13.56 23.55 -9.29
CA ARG A 3 -12.60 22.45 -9.20
C ARG A 3 -13.23 21.14 -8.73
N SER A 4 -14.22 21.19 -7.86
CA SER A 4 -14.93 20.00 -7.36
C SER A 4 -15.75 19.31 -8.45
N LEU A 5 -16.36 20.05 -9.36
CA LEU A 5 -17.19 19.52 -10.45
C LEU A 5 -16.32 18.89 -11.55
N ILE A 6 -15.24 19.58 -11.94
CA ILE A 6 -14.27 19.08 -12.93
C ILE A 6 -13.65 17.78 -12.43
N ASN A 7 -13.24 17.71 -11.17
CA ASN A 7 -12.69 16.48 -10.60
C ASN A 7 -13.71 15.33 -10.64
N LYS A 8 -14.98 15.56 -10.31
CA LYS A 8 -16.01 14.53 -10.37
C LYS A 8 -16.24 14.00 -11.78
N ILE A 9 -16.27 14.89 -12.78
CA ILE A 9 -16.43 14.51 -14.19
C ILE A 9 -15.22 13.71 -14.65
N THR A 10 -14.01 14.15 -14.32
CA THR A 10 -12.76 13.45 -14.65
C THR A 10 -12.74 12.06 -14.03
N TYR A 11 -13.06 11.93 -12.73
CA TYR A 11 -13.17 10.61 -12.08
C TYR A 11 -14.20 9.71 -12.75
N LYS A 12 -15.35 10.25 -13.15
CA LYS A 12 -16.41 9.47 -13.82
C LYS A 12 -15.96 8.99 -15.21
N LEU A 13 -15.27 9.80 -15.98
CA LEU A 13 -14.69 9.43 -17.27
C LEU A 13 -13.62 8.33 -17.10
N PHE A 14 -12.68 8.51 -16.17
CA PHE A 14 -11.65 7.50 -15.92
C PHE A 14 -12.23 6.20 -15.33
N SER A 15 -13.33 6.24 -14.58
CA SER A 15 -14.00 5.03 -14.10
C SER A 15 -14.58 4.19 -15.23
N ILE A 16 -15.05 4.82 -16.31
CA ILE A 16 -15.48 4.13 -17.52
C ILE A 16 -14.29 3.50 -18.25
N LEU A 17 -13.16 4.19 -18.32
CA LEU A 17 -11.94 3.65 -18.92
C LEU A 17 -11.39 2.45 -18.15
N ASN A 18 -11.64 2.37 -16.85
CA ASN A 18 -11.22 1.21 -16.04
C ASN A 18 -11.81 -0.13 -16.51
N ILE A 19 -12.94 -0.11 -17.25
CA ILE A 19 -13.53 -1.32 -17.85
C ILE A 19 -12.57 -1.95 -18.87
N PHE A 20 -11.76 -1.14 -19.54
CA PHE A 20 -10.77 -1.60 -20.53
C PHE A 20 -9.41 -1.93 -19.91
N SER A 21 -9.28 -1.84 -18.60
CA SER A 21 -8.01 -2.10 -17.94
C SER A 21 -7.74 -3.59 -17.82
N SER A 22 -6.48 -3.98 -18.04
CA SER A 22 -6.04 -5.37 -17.88
C SER A 22 -5.67 -5.68 -16.43
N LYS A 23 -5.96 -6.90 -15.99
CA LYS A 23 -5.45 -7.45 -14.71
C LYS A 23 -3.93 -7.56 -14.67
N ASN A 24 -3.28 -7.51 -15.83
CA ASN A 24 -1.83 -7.62 -15.98
C ASN A 24 -1.15 -6.26 -16.19
N ASP A 25 -1.86 -5.13 -16.13
CA ASP A 25 -1.25 -3.82 -16.21
C ASP A 25 -0.25 -3.61 -15.05
N GLY A 26 0.78 -2.80 -15.25
CA GLY A 26 1.60 -2.33 -14.15
C GLY A 26 0.80 -1.38 -13.26
N LEU A 27 1.08 -1.37 -11.97
CA LEU A 27 0.53 -0.40 -11.04
C LEU A 27 1.53 0.75 -10.84
N ILE A 28 1.10 1.97 -11.16
CA ILE A 28 1.82 3.20 -10.83
C ILE A 28 0.93 4.01 -9.90
N ILE A 29 1.39 4.30 -8.70
CA ILE A 29 0.62 5.02 -7.69
C ILE A 29 1.53 5.86 -6.80
N SER A 30 1.07 7.07 -6.45
CA SER A 30 1.82 8.00 -5.59
C SER A 30 3.26 8.19 -6.05
N SER A 31 3.43 8.46 -7.34
CA SER A 31 4.73 8.53 -8.02
C SER A 31 5.46 9.86 -7.82
N TYR A 32 4.80 10.88 -7.23
CA TYR A 32 5.21 12.31 -7.22
C TYR A 32 5.32 12.97 -8.59
N LEU A 33 5.07 12.24 -9.67
CA LEU A 33 4.95 12.86 -10.98
C LEU A 33 3.67 13.72 -11.05
N PRO A 34 3.67 14.81 -11.81
CA PRO A 34 2.43 15.46 -12.20
C PRO A 34 1.49 14.44 -12.83
N ILE A 35 0.19 14.50 -12.49
CA ILE A 35 -0.79 13.50 -12.93
C ILE A 35 -0.77 13.26 -14.44
N ILE A 36 -0.54 14.29 -15.24
CA ILE A 36 -0.45 14.18 -16.70
C ILE A 36 0.75 13.34 -17.12
N GLU A 37 1.90 13.51 -16.48
CA GLU A 37 3.11 12.76 -16.79
C GLU A 37 2.98 11.30 -16.34
N GLU A 38 2.35 11.05 -15.20
CA GLU A 38 2.02 9.69 -14.76
C GLU A 38 1.12 8.97 -15.79
N LYS A 39 0.08 9.66 -16.30
CA LYS A 39 -0.83 9.09 -17.30
C LYS A 39 -0.17 8.91 -18.69
N LYS A 40 0.74 9.79 -19.08
CA LYS A 40 1.59 9.57 -20.27
C LYS A 40 2.46 8.33 -20.10
N LEU A 41 3.05 8.14 -18.92
CA LEU A 41 3.88 6.98 -18.63
C LEU A 41 3.06 5.67 -18.72
N GLU A 42 1.83 5.66 -18.18
CA GLU A 42 0.93 4.51 -18.33
C GLU A 42 0.64 4.21 -19.82
N LEU A 43 0.38 5.23 -20.64
CA LEU A 43 0.18 5.07 -22.08
C LEU A 43 1.43 4.53 -22.79
N LEU A 44 2.64 4.96 -22.41
CA LEU A 44 3.89 4.44 -22.95
C LEU A 44 4.08 2.94 -22.64
N PHE A 45 3.52 2.46 -21.54
CA PHE A 45 3.46 1.03 -21.21
C PHE A 45 2.29 0.30 -21.88
N PHE A 46 1.59 0.93 -22.84
CA PHE A 46 0.40 0.40 -23.51
C PHE A 46 -0.73 0.04 -22.53
N GLN A 47 -0.91 0.87 -21.49
CA GLN A 47 -1.94 0.70 -20.48
C GLN A 47 -3.00 1.79 -20.59
N VAL A 48 -4.22 1.45 -20.24
CA VAL A 48 -5.28 2.46 -20.09
C VAL A 48 -5.01 3.27 -18.83
N PRO A 49 -4.92 4.62 -18.91
CA PRO A 49 -4.71 5.46 -17.75
C PRO A 49 -5.79 5.28 -16.69
N LYS A 50 -5.40 5.06 -15.44
CA LYS A 50 -6.30 4.77 -14.33
C LYS A 50 -6.24 5.84 -13.26
N LEU A 51 -7.38 6.09 -12.64
CA LEU A 51 -7.49 6.80 -11.37
C LEU A 51 -8.06 5.85 -10.33
N PHE A 52 -7.34 5.69 -9.23
CA PHE A 52 -7.76 4.83 -8.14
C PHE A 52 -8.53 5.65 -7.09
N GLU A 53 -9.65 5.10 -6.62
CA GLU A 53 -10.43 5.71 -5.56
C GLU A 53 -9.80 5.40 -4.21
N ILE A 54 -9.64 6.43 -3.38
CA ILE A 54 -9.18 6.26 -1.99
C ILE A 54 -10.36 5.68 -1.19
N LYS A 55 -10.22 4.44 -0.72
CA LYS A 55 -11.20 3.80 0.15
C LYS A 55 -10.86 4.06 1.61
N LYS A 56 -11.89 4.30 2.40
CA LYS A 56 -11.77 4.45 3.85
C LYS A 56 -12.01 3.10 4.52
N ILE A 57 -11.27 2.85 5.59
CA ILE A 57 -11.47 1.71 6.48
C ILE A 57 -12.09 2.25 7.77
N ASN A 58 -13.11 1.55 8.25
CA ASN A 58 -13.65 1.81 9.58
C ASN A 58 -12.88 0.96 10.58
N TYR A 59 -11.89 1.56 11.23
CA TYR A 59 -11.07 0.85 12.20
C TYR A 59 -11.88 0.48 13.44
N GLN A 60 -11.84 -0.79 13.80
CA GLN A 60 -12.40 -1.30 15.05
C GLN A 60 -11.52 -0.85 16.22
N THR A 61 -12.13 -0.76 17.37
CA THR A 61 -11.40 -0.54 18.62
C THR A 61 -10.61 -1.79 19.02
N MET A 62 -9.59 -1.57 19.83
CA MET A 62 -8.73 -2.63 20.33
C MET A 62 -9.53 -3.69 21.10
N ASN A 63 -9.33 -4.98 20.76
CA ASN A 63 -9.97 -6.12 21.43
C ASN A 63 -8.99 -6.82 22.38
N PHE A 64 -9.07 -6.51 23.65
CA PHE A 64 -8.15 -7.06 24.65
C PHE A 64 -8.25 -8.58 24.81
N THR A 65 -9.38 -9.20 24.52
CA THR A 65 -9.54 -10.66 24.61
C THR A 65 -8.69 -11.36 23.55
N ILE A 66 -8.76 -10.88 22.30
CA ILE A 66 -7.93 -11.40 21.22
C ILE A 66 -6.44 -11.15 21.51
N ARG A 67 -6.11 -9.96 22.02
CA ARG A 67 -4.73 -9.56 22.31
C ARG A 67 -4.09 -10.38 23.43
N LYS A 68 -4.83 -10.74 24.46
CA LYS A 68 -4.36 -11.63 25.51
C LYS A 68 -3.93 -13.00 24.99
N SER A 69 -4.57 -13.52 23.94
CA SER A 69 -4.21 -14.80 23.37
C SER A 69 -2.87 -14.80 22.62
N LEU A 70 -2.33 -13.60 22.32
CA LEU A 70 -1.01 -13.44 21.67
C LEU A 70 0.16 -13.57 22.66
N ASN A 71 -0.10 -13.59 23.96
CA ASN A 71 0.94 -13.71 24.99
C ASN A 71 1.46 -15.15 25.06
N ILE A 72 2.37 -15.50 24.17
CA ILE A 72 3.06 -16.81 24.13
C ILE A 72 4.45 -16.63 24.74
N THR A 73 4.51 -16.43 26.05
CA THR A 73 5.79 -16.07 26.74
C THR A 73 6.53 -17.21 27.42
N ASN A 74 5.96 -18.42 27.42
CA ASN A 74 6.39 -19.51 28.29
C ASN A 74 7.82 -20.04 28.05
N LYS A 75 8.53 -19.59 27.03
CA LYS A 75 9.88 -20.08 26.70
C LYS A 75 10.88 -18.98 26.33
N CYS A 76 10.49 -17.71 26.41
CA CYS A 76 11.34 -16.60 25.98
C CYS A 76 12.02 -15.93 27.18
N VAL A 77 13.28 -15.51 27.01
CA VAL A 77 14.07 -14.80 28.04
C VAL A 77 14.68 -13.54 27.44
N GLY A 78 15.11 -12.62 28.30
CA GLY A 78 15.80 -11.40 27.89
C GLY A 78 14.95 -10.48 27.01
N ILE A 79 15.56 -9.90 26.00
CA ILE A 79 14.94 -8.92 25.09
C ILE A 79 13.76 -9.53 24.32
N GLU A 80 13.86 -10.77 23.91
CA GLU A 80 12.77 -11.45 23.18
C GLU A 80 11.50 -11.50 24.04
N LYS A 81 11.63 -11.79 25.33
CA LYS A 81 10.47 -11.78 26.25
C LYS A 81 9.84 -10.39 26.31
N ILE A 82 10.66 -9.34 26.46
CA ILE A 82 10.16 -7.95 26.52
C ILE A 82 9.40 -7.59 25.24
N VAL A 83 9.95 -7.89 24.07
CA VAL A 83 9.30 -7.61 22.78
C VAL A 83 7.97 -8.36 22.66
N ARG A 84 7.94 -9.64 23.00
CA ARG A 84 6.71 -10.45 22.92
C ARG A 84 5.63 -9.97 23.88
N ASP A 85 5.99 -9.58 25.10
CA ASP A 85 5.06 -9.02 26.08
C ASP A 85 4.44 -7.70 25.57
N GLN A 86 5.17 -6.94 24.76
CA GLN A 86 4.68 -5.67 24.21
C GLN A 86 3.84 -5.84 22.92
N ILE A 87 3.99 -6.93 22.17
CA ILE A 87 3.26 -7.16 20.91
C ILE A 87 1.74 -7.03 21.12
N SER A 88 1.21 -7.64 22.16
CA SER A 88 -0.23 -7.59 22.45
C SER A 88 -0.76 -6.17 22.69
N THR A 89 0.08 -5.27 23.18
CA THR A 89 -0.28 -3.89 23.48
C THR A 89 -0.10 -2.96 22.28
N TYR A 90 1.02 -3.09 21.58
CA TYR A 90 1.43 -2.13 20.56
C TYR A 90 1.17 -2.57 19.11
N LEU A 91 0.73 -3.81 18.88
CA LEU A 91 0.36 -4.23 17.54
C LEU A 91 -0.77 -3.35 16.98
N PRO A 92 -0.59 -2.73 15.81
CA PRO A 92 -1.62 -1.89 15.22
C PRO A 92 -2.93 -2.65 14.98
N THR A 93 -4.08 -2.00 15.19
CA THR A 93 -5.40 -2.64 15.04
C THR A 93 -5.67 -3.14 13.63
N PHE A 94 -5.10 -2.49 12.61
CA PHE A 94 -5.24 -2.94 11.21
C PHE A 94 -4.56 -4.29 10.93
N VAL A 95 -3.56 -4.66 11.73
CA VAL A 95 -2.86 -5.95 11.59
C VAL A 95 -3.60 -7.09 12.30
N LEU A 96 -4.37 -6.78 13.32
CA LEU A 96 -5.05 -7.80 14.14
C LEU A 96 -6.57 -7.72 13.99
N GLU A 97 -7.21 -6.72 14.61
CA GLU A 97 -8.67 -6.63 14.67
C GLU A 97 -9.30 -6.38 13.31
N ASN A 98 -8.67 -5.56 12.49
CA ASN A 98 -9.16 -5.17 11.16
C ASN A 98 -8.53 -5.97 10.00
N PHE A 99 -7.69 -6.95 10.27
CA PHE A 99 -6.92 -7.66 9.23
C PHE A 99 -7.79 -8.12 8.06
N LYS A 100 -8.90 -8.80 8.34
CA LYS A 100 -9.81 -9.31 7.30
C LYS A 100 -10.46 -8.19 6.49
N GLU A 101 -10.85 -7.11 7.15
CA GLU A 101 -11.47 -5.94 6.50
C GLU A 101 -10.47 -5.21 5.63
N VAL A 102 -9.26 -4.95 6.14
CA VAL A 102 -8.19 -4.31 5.38
C VAL A 102 -7.83 -5.13 4.14
N LEU A 103 -7.63 -6.45 4.30
CA LEU A 103 -7.34 -7.34 3.19
C LEU A 103 -8.47 -7.41 2.16
N SER A 104 -9.73 -7.48 2.60
CA SER A 104 -10.86 -7.49 1.67
C SER A 104 -11.04 -6.17 0.95
N THR A 105 -10.77 -5.05 1.63
CA THR A 105 -10.84 -3.71 1.06
C THR A 105 -9.71 -3.46 0.08
N SER A 106 -8.49 -3.92 0.39
CA SER A 106 -7.34 -3.81 -0.52
C SER A 106 -7.61 -4.50 -1.86
N LYS A 107 -8.26 -5.67 -1.85
CA LYS A 107 -8.69 -6.39 -3.07
C LYS A 107 -9.76 -5.64 -3.89
N LYS A 108 -10.49 -4.72 -3.27
CA LYS A 108 -11.53 -3.89 -3.91
C LYS A 108 -11.03 -2.52 -4.36
N MET A 109 -9.74 -2.23 -4.25
CA MET A 109 -9.16 -0.94 -4.67
C MET A 109 -9.15 -0.74 -6.19
N GLY A 110 -9.43 -1.78 -6.96
CA GLY A 110 -9.35 -1.75 -8.43
C GLY A 110 -7.91 -1.85 -8.97
N TYR A 111 -6.95 -2.19 -8.12
CA TYR A 111 -5.59 -2.46 -8.54
C TYR A 111 -5.50 -3.72 -9.40
N PRO A 112 -4.52 -3.85 -10.31
CA PRO A 112 -4.33 -5.04 -11.12
C PRO A 112 -4.16 -6.29 -10.25
N SER A 113 -4.86 -7.38 -10.56
CA SER A 113 -4.78 -8.62 -9.77
C SER A 113 -3.54 -9.47 -10.06
N ASN A 114 -2.85 -9.21 -11.16
CA ASN A 114 -1.59 -9.87 -11.55
C ASN A 114 -0.66 -8.85 -12.24
N PRO A 115 -0.19 -7.82 -11.55
CA PRO A 115 0.55 -6.72 -12.16
C PRO A 115 1.88 -7.19 -12.75
N LYS A 116 2.27 -6.62 -13.91
CA LYS A 116 3.62 -6.79 -14.48
C LYS A 116 4.70 -6.23 -13.56
N PHE A 117 4.39 -5.09 -12.94
CA PHE A 117 5.23 -4.41 -11.97
C PHE A 117 4.36 -3.54 -11.05
N ILE A 118 4.92 -3.15 -9.92
CA ILE A 118 4.32 -2.18 -9.00
C ILE A 118 5.36 -1.08 -8.79
N PHE A 119 4.94 0.18 -8.95
CA PHE A 119 5.77 1.36 -8.69
C PHE A 119 5.05 2.33 -7.76
N THR A 120 5.75 2.78 -6.73
CA THR A 120 5.31 3.87 -5.85
C THR A 120 6.51 4.63 -5.31
N SER A 121 6.31 5.91 -4.98
CA SER A 121 7.30 6.71 -4.24
C SER A 121 6.87 7.00 -2.80
N ASN A 122 5.61 6.73 -2.43
CA ASN A 122 5.09 7.12 -1.11
C ASN A 122 4.11 6.14 -0.46
N SER A 123 3.31 5.39 -1.24
CA SER A 123 2.26 4.53 -0.66
C SER A 123 2.80 3.45 0.27
N PHE A 124 4.07 3.09 0.16
CA PHE A 124 4.71 2.12 1.06
C PHE A 124 4.81 2.62 2.50
N GLU A 125 4.80 3.94 2.74
CA GLU A 125 4.90 4.51 4.08
C GLU A 125 3.54 4.63 4.77
N HIS A 126 2.51 5.15 4.07
CA HIS A 126 1.30 5.66 4.70
C HIS A 126 0.02 4.98 4.26
N ASP A 127 0.05 4.13 3.22
CA ASP A 127 -1.15 3.50 2.67
C ASP A 127 -1.20 2.02 3.05
N GLU A 128 -1.93 1.71 4.13
CA GLU A 128 -2.08 0.35 4.62
C GLU A 128 -2.78 -0.57 3.60
N LEU A 129 -3.75 -0.05 2.83
CA LEU A 129 -4.42 -0.84 1.80
C LEU A 129 -3.46 -1.24 0.68
N PHE A 130 -2.58 -0.32 0.30
CA PHE A 130 -1.52 -0.60 -0.67
C PHE A 130 -0.52 -1.64 -0.14
N LYS A 131 -0.07 -1.50 1.12
CA LYS A 131 0.84 -2.48 1.74
C LYS A 131 0.26 -3.88 1.74
N PHE A 132 -1.01 -4.03 2.14
CA PHE A 132 -1.71 -5.31 2.12
C PHE A 132 -1.87 -5.86 0.70
N TYR A 133 -2.17 -5.02 -0.28
CA TYR A 133 -2.21 -5.42 -1.68
C TYR A 133 -0.84 -5.95 -2.14
N VAL A 134 0.25 -5.22 -1.90
CA VAL A 134 1.59 -5.65 -2.29
C VAL A 134 1.96 -6.97 -1.63
N ALA A 135 1.67 -7.13 -0.33
CA ALA A 135 1.91 -8.38 0.38
C ALA A 135 1.13 -9.56 -0.22
N ASP A 136 -0.16 -9.38 -0.54
CA ASP A 136 -1.00 -10.41 -1.18
C ASP A 136 -0.47 -10.79 -2.56
N ILE A 137 -0.10 -9.81 -3.38
CA ILE A 137 0.49 -10.03 -4.72
C ILE A 137 1.84 -10.76 -4.60
N LYS A 138 2.74 -10.33 -3.73
CA LYS A 138 4.05 -10.97 -3.56
C LYS A 138 3.96 -12.38 -2.98
N ASN A 139 2.94 -12.67 -2.19
CA ASN A 139 2.66 -14.00 -1.69
C ASN A 139 2.20 -14.96 -2.80
N THR A 140 1.40 -14.47 -3.75
CA THR A 140 0.85 -15.26 -4.87
C THR A 140 1.79 -15.31 -6.07
N ASN A 141 2.54 -14.24 -6.35
CA ASN A 141 3.47 -14.13 -7.46
C ASN A 141 4.77 -13.42 -7.05
N LYS A 142 5.76 -14.20 -6.63
CA LYS A 142 7.07 -13.71 -6.18
C LYS A 142 7.87 -12.98 -7.27
N ASN A 143 7.55 -13.22 -8.54
CA ASN A 143 8.28 -12.65 -9.67
C ASN A 143 7.87 -11.20 -10.02
N VAL A 144 6.77 -10.70 -9.47
CA VAL A 144 6.35 -9.31 -9.67
C VAL A 144 7.44 -8.37 -9.20
N LYS A 145 7.88 -7.47 -10.07
CA LYS A 145 8.85 -6.45 -9.72
C LYS A 145 8.18 -5.34 -8.93
N TYR A 146 8.75 -5.00 -7.79
CA TYR A 146 8.30 -3.90 -6.95
C TYR A 146 9.40 -2.84 -6.91
N PHE A 147 9.04 -1.64 -7.37
CA PHE A 147 9.94 -0.49 -7.45
C PHE A 147 9.48 0.57 -6.46
N VAL A 148 10.40 1.03 -5.65
CA VAL A 148 10.19 2.17 -4.75
C VAL A 148 10.97 3.35 -5.31
N GLY A 149 10.25 4.40 -5.67
CA GLY A 149 10.84 5.66 -6.11
C GLY A 149 11.31 6.48 -4.91
N GLN A 150 12.27 7.36 -5.15
CA GLN A 150 12.78 8.25 -4.12
C GLN A 150 11.72 9.25 -3.65
N HIS A 151 11.52 9.33 -2.33
CA HIS A 151 10.57 10.24 -1.67
C HIS A 151 11.21 11.59 -1.25
N GLY A 152 12.09 12.14 -2.00
CA GLY A 152 12.71 13.45 -1.66
C GLY A 152 14.22 13.46 -1.78
N GLY A 153 14.83 14.62 -1.57
CA GLY A 153 16.23 14.88 -1.92
C GLY A 153 17.29 14.34 -0.96
N SER A 154 16.95 13.72 0.16
CA SER A 154 17.92 13.46 1.23
C SER A 154 18.29 11.99 1.45
N TYR A 155 17.66 11.05 0.77
CA TYR A 155 17.83 9.62 1.05
C TYR A 155 19.25 9.09 0.83
N ILE A 156 19.94 9.59 -0.18
CA ILE A 156 21.28 9.12 -0.55
C ILE A 156 22.37 10.06 -0.03
N THR A 157 22.02 11.30 0.36
CA THR A 157 22.99 12.33 0.73
C THR A 157 23.23 12.46 2.23
N ARG A 158 22.44 11.81 3.07
CA ARG A 158 22.55 11.86 4.53
C ARG A 158 22.75 10.46 5.09
N ILE A 159 23.91 10.24 5.69
CA ILE A 159 24.30 8.96 6.32
C ILE A 159 23.42 8.63 7.54
N ASP A 160 22.84 9.64 8.18
CA ASP A 160 21.97 9.54 9.36
C ASP A 160 20.48 9.36 9.02
N ASN A 161 20.16 9.11 7.76
CA ASN A 161 18.78 8.97 7.33
C ASN A 161 18.25 7.55 7.63
N ASN A 162 17.20 7.47 8.44
CA ASN A 162 16.55 6.20 8.82
C ASN A 162 16.03 5.40 7.62
N TYR A 163 15.80 6.04 6.47
CA TYR A 163 15.36 5.40 5.22
C TYR A 163 16.48 4.77 4.40
N TYR A 164 17.75 4.98 4.78
CA TYR A 164 18.90 4.43 4.05
C TYR A 164 18.83 2.90 3.95
N ASN A 165 18.38 2.26 5.02
CA ASN A 165 18.24 0.80 5.07
C ASN A 165 17.08 0.28 4.24
N GLU A 166 16.02 1.08 4.01
CA GLU A 166 14.86 0.69 3.18
C GLU A 166 15.17 0.72 1.68
N VAL A 167 16.14 1.52 1.28
CA VAL A 167 16.59 1.60 -0.14
C VAL A 167 17.51 0.44 -0.51
N LEU A 168 18.16 -0.18 0.48
CA LEU A 168 19.13 -1.26 0.27
C LEU A 168 18.55 -2.67 0.40
N THR A 169 17.27 -2.80 0.82
CA THR A 169 16.56 -4.09 0.94
C THR A 169 15.59 -4.30 -0.21
#